data_7080aa69446e06f5d3abd6957d68921d
#
_entry.id   7080aa69446e06f5d3abd6957d68921d
#
_cell.length_a   1.000
_cell.length_b   1.000
_cell.length_c   1.000
_cell.angle_alpha   90.00
_cell.angle_beta   90.00
_cell.angle_gamma   90.00
#
_symmetry.space_group_name_H-M   'P 1'
#
loop_
_entity.id
_entity.type
_entity.pdbx_description
1 polymer ?
#
loop_
_entity_poly.entity_id
_entity_poly.type
_entity_poly.pdbx_seq_one_letter_code
_entity_poly.pdbx_strand_id
1 'polypeptide(L)'
;MLDLDIRTLGWLTMMSSILLALGLQIINRAIARNACFRPWAQGATVAGAGFVLIALRGSVPDALSIMTANTLLVAGVATQYLGNRIFQGKTPESPWIWWLTATTALLLLYFTYLTPNLSARIVVISAAIAAIDFASAIVLLNSNEQTKRSVRWFVGGAYLLYAIFMAIRAIANLFITPIDQNFMATTGAIQTLAFVLQIGLDFALALGLPLLVLGKTNQQLIDSEQRYRTLI
;
A
#
# COMPACT_ATOMS: atom_id res chain seq x y z
N MET A 1 7.61 -27.99 -4.56
CA MET A 1 7.67 -26.53 -4.37
C MET A 1 6.98 -25.93 -5.57
N LEU A 2 5.96 -25.11 -5.40
CA LEU A 2 5.33 -24.42 -6.53
C LEU A 2 6.36 -23.40 -7.06
N ASP A 3 7.00 -23.70 -8.19
CA ASP A 3 7.80 -22.71 -8.94
C ASP A 3 6.84 -21.70 -9.58
N LEU A 4 6.33 -20.79 -8.74
CA LEU A 4 5.53 -19.67 -9.22
C LEU A 4 6.48 -18.68 -9.89
N ASP A 5 6.38 -18.57 -11.21
CA ASP A 5 7.11 -17.59 -11.98
C ASP A 5 6.77 -16.16 -11.50
N ILE A 6 7.81 -15.37 -11.23
CA ILE A 6 7.68 -13.98 -10.75
C ILE A 6 6.85 -13.11 -11.73
N ARG A 7 6.90 -13.41 -13.03
CA ARG A 7 6.07 -12.71 -14.02
C ARG A 7 4.59 -12.98 -13.80
N THR A 8 4.21 -14.24 -13.59
CA THR A 8 2.83 -14.63 -13.29
C THR A 8 2.33 -13.94 -12.01
N LEU A 9 3.15 -13.92 -10.96
CA LEU A 9 2.83 -13.18 -9.73
C LEU A 9 2.72 -11.68 -9.94
N GLY A 10 3.58 -11.10 -10.78
CA GLY A 10 3.48 -9.70 -11.17
C GLY A 10 2.15 -9.36 -11.85
N TRP A 11 1.69 -10.21 -12.77
CA TRP A 11 0.37 -10.06 -13.40
C TRP A 11 -0.79 -10.21 -12.41
N LEU A 12 -0.72 -11.19 -11.50
CA LEU A 12 -1.74 -11.38 -10.46
C LEU A 12 -1.81 -10.19 -9.50
N THR A 13 -0.67 -9.66 -9.09
CA THR A 13 -0.61 -8.47 -8.24
C THR A 13 -1.14 -7.24 -8.96
N MET A 14 -0.81 -7.06 -10.23
CA MET A 14 -1.40 -6.00 -11.06
C MET A 14 -2.93 -6.12 -11.08
N MET A 15 -3.46 -7.31 -11.33
CA MET A 15 -4.91 -7.54 -11.37
C MET A 15 -5.57 -7.25 -10.01
N SER A 16 -4.99 -7.72 -8.90
CA SER A 16 -5.54 -7.46 -7.56
C SER A 16 -5.55 -5.97 -7.23
N SER A 17 -4.47 -5.25 -7.56
CA SER A 17 -4.37 -3.81 -7.31
C SER A 17 -5.29 -2.98 -8.19
N ILE A 18 -5.53 -3.40 -9.45
CA ILE A 18 -6.55 -2.77 -10.33
C ILE A 18 -7.95 -2.99 -9.74
N LEU A 19 -8.26 -4.21 -9.30
CA LEU A 19 -9.56 -4.52 -8.68
C LEU A 19 -9.78 -3.71 -7.41
N LEU A 20 -8.77 -3.59 -6.55
CA LEU A 20 -8.81 -2.71 -5.37
C LEU A 20 -9.08 -1.25 -5.77
N ALA A 21 -8.34 -0.74 -6.76
CA ALA A 21 -8.50 0.64 -7.22
C ALA A 21 -9.91 0.90 -7.77
N LEU A 22 -10.41 0.02 -8.63
CA LEU A 22 -11.76 0.12 -9.20
C LEU A 22 -12.84 0.02 -8.12
N GLY A 23 -12.72 -0.94 -7.20
CA GLY A 23 -13.64 -1.10 -6.07
C GLY A 23 -13.72 0.15 -5.21
N LEU A 24 -12.57 0.70 -4.81
CA LEU A 24 -12.52 1.93 -4.01
C LEU A 24 -13.00 3.16 -4.79
N GLN A 25 -12.78 3.25 -6.11
CA GLN A 25 -13.31 4.34 -6.94
C GLN A 25 -14.84 4.29 -7.04
N ILE A 26 -15.41 3.10 -7.21
CA ILE A 26 -16.88 2.91 -7.23
C ILE A 26 -17.48 3.34 -5.89
N ILE A 27 -16.91 2.87 -4.78
CA ILE A 27 -17.36 3.23 -3.43
C ILE A 27 -17.21 4.73 -3.18
N ASN A 28 -16.09 5.33 -3.57
CA ASN A 28 -15.85 6.77 -3.42
C ASN A 28 -16.90 7.61 -4.17
N ARG A 29 -17.34 7.16 -5.35
CA ARG A 29 -18.41 7.83 -6.11
C ARG A 29 -19.80 7.60 -5.49
N ALA A 30 -20.06 6.39 -4.99
CA ALA A 30 -21.35 6.03 -4.38
C ALA A 30 -21.54 6.67 -3.00
N ILE A 31 -20.44 6.82 -2.21
CA ILE A 31 -20.47 7.34 -0.83
C ILE A 31 -19.69 8.66 -0.76
N ALA A 32 -20.04 9.64 -1.59
CA ALA A 32 -19.32 10.92 -1.75
C ALA A 32 -19.18 11.76 -0.46
N ARG A 33 -19.80 11.36 0.68
CA ARG A 33 -19.79 12.09 1.95
C ARG A 33 -18.59 11.79 2.86
N ASN A 34 -17.79 10.75 2.60
CA ASN A 34 -16.68 10.37 3.47
C ASN A 34 -15.33 10.76 2.87
N ALA A 35 -14.73 11.81 3.41
CA ALA A 35 -13.48 12.39 2.93
C ALA A 35 -12.30 11.40 2.84
N CYS A 36 -12.29 10.31 3.64
CA CYS A 36 -11.21 9.31 3.63
C CYS A 36 -11.20 8.40 2.39
N PHE A 37 -12.36 8.17 1.73
CA PHE A 37 -12.40 7.32 0.53
C PHE A 37 -11.64 7.91 -0.65
N ARG A 38 -11.65 9.23 -0.81
CA ARG A 38 -10.95 9.90 -1.91
C ARG A 38 -9.45 9.57 -1.94
N PRO A 39 -8.66 9.81 -0.86
CA PRO A 39 -7.25 9.46 -0.87
C PRO A 39 -7.01 7.94 -0.92
N TRP A 40 -7.85 7.09 -0.33
CA TRP A 40 -7.73 5.63 -0.48
C TRP A 40 -7.88 5.20 -1.93
N ALA A 41 -8.92 5.68 -2.63
CA ALA A 41 -9.16 5.37 -4.04
C ALA A 41 -8.06 5.95 -4.95
N GLN A 42 -7.61 7.18 -4.71
CA GLN A 42 -6.51 7.79 -5.46
C GLN A 42 -5.21 7.03 -5.24
N GLY A 43 -4.88 6.70 -3.98
CA GLY A 43 -3.67 5.96 -3.64
C GLY A 43 -3.65 4.56 -4.28
N ALA A 44 -4.76 3.84 -4.22
CA ALA A 44 -4.90 2.54 -4.88
C ALA A 44 -4.75 2.65 -6.41
N THR A 45 -5.31 3.71 -7.02
CA THR A 45 -5.17 3.94 -8.48
C THR A 45 -3.72 4.22 -8.86
N VAL A 46 -3.02 5.06 -8.08
CA VAL A 46 -1.61 5.40 -8.31
C VAL A 46 -0.71 4.18 -8.13
N ALA A 47 -0.92 3.39 -7.06
CA ALA A 47 -0.19 2.15 -6.83
C ALA A 47 -0.48 1.11 -7.93
N GLY A 48 -1.74 0.95 -8.33
CA GLY A 48 -2.15 0.07 -9.42
C GLY A 48 -1.46 0.41 -10.74
N ALA A 49 -1.36 1.71 -11.08
CA ALA A 49 -0.59 2.16 -12.24
C ALA A 49 0.90 1.77 -12.13
N GLY A 50 1.49 1.85 -10.94
CA GLY A 50 2.84 1.35 -10.67
C GLY A 50 2.98 -0.15 -10.96
N PHE A 51 2.03 -0.99 -10.48
CA PHE A 51 2.05 -2.43 -10.76
C PHE A 51 1.84 -2.76 -12.24
N VAL A 52 1.03 -2.00 -12.97
CA VAL A 52 0.92 -2.14 -14.44
C VAL A 52 2.30 -1.95 -15.09
N LEU A 53 3.02 -0.89 -14.73
CA LEU A 53 4.35 -0.65 -15.29
C LEU A 53 5.37 -1.73 -14.90
N ILE A 54 5.27 -2.30 -13.68
CA ILE A 54 6.11 -3.44 -13.27
C ILE A 54 5.79 -4.68 -14.10
N ALA A 55 4.51 -4.99 -14.32
CA ALA A 55 4.10 -6.15 -15.11
C ALA A 55 4.55 -6.03 -16.58
N LEU A 56 4.60 -4.80 -17.11
CA LEU A 56 5.08 -4.51 -18.46
C LEU A 56 6.62 -4.43 -18.58
N ARG A 57 7.36 -4.74 -17.51
CA ARG A 57 8.84 -4.72 -17.54
C ARG A 57 9.39 -5.64 -18.65
N GLY A 58 10.32 -5.11 -19.42
CA GLY A 58 10.86 -5.77 -20.60
C GLY A 58 10.14 -5.41 -21.91
N SER A 59 8.91 -4.85 -21.83
CA SER A 59 8.18 -4.33 -23.00
C SER A 59 8.18 -2.80 -23.06
N VAL A 60 8.54 -2.14 -21.96
CA VAL A 60 8.64 -0.67 -21.84
C VAL A 60 10.03 -0.27 -21.35
N PRO A 61 10.48 0.98 -21.61
CA PRO A 61 11.79 1.46 -21.15
C PRO A 61 11.96 1.31 -19.62
N ASP A 62 13.21 1.04 -19.19
CA ASP A 62 13.56 0.87 -17.76
C ASP A 62 13.23 2.09 -16.92
N ALA A 63 13.30 3.29 -17.47
CA ALA A 63 12.87 4.51 -16.80
C ALA A 63 11.40 4.43 -16.33
N LEU A 64 10.51 3.85 -17.12
CA LEU A 64 9.11 3.68 -16.78
C LEU A 64 8.89 2.51 -15.84
N SER A 65 9.46 1.34 -16.14
CA SER A 65 9.22 0.10 -15.40
C SER A 65 10.00 -0.02 -14.09
N ILE A 66 11.06 0.79 -13.91
CA ILE A 66 11.84 0.79 -12.67
C ILE A 66 11.56 2.06 -11.87
N MET A 67 11.89 3.23 -12.41
CA MET A 67 11.78 4.49 -11.66
C MET A 67 10.34 4.92 -11.46
N THR A 68 9.62 5.15 -12.56
CA THR A 68 8.24 5.65 -12.50
C THR A 68 7.34 4.67 -11.76
N ALA A 69 7.43 3.37 -12.08
CA ALA A 69 6.63 2.34 -11.44
C ALA A 69 6.80 2.33 -9.92
N ASN A 70 8.02 2.25 -9.43
CA ASN A 70 8.28 2.15 -7.99
C ASN A 70 8.01 3.47 -7.26
N THR A 71 8.24 4.62 -7.90
CA THR A 71 7.85 5.92 -7.33
C THR A 71 6.32 6.02 -7.19
N LEU A 72 5.56 5.55 -8.20
CA LEU A 72 4.10 5.48 -8.12
C LEU A 72 3.62 4.55 -7.02
N LEU A 73 4.28 3.40 -6.80
CA LEU A 73 3.94 2.51 -5.69
C LEU A 73 4.07 3.24 -4.36
N VAL A 74 5.22 3.86 -4.09
CA VAL A 74 5.45 4.58 -2.82
C VAL A 74 4.50 5.77 -2.67
N ALA A 75 4.26 6.54 -3.74
CA ALA A 75 3.31 7.66 -3.74
C ALA A 75 1.87 7.19 -3.50
N GLY A 76 1.49 6.03 -4.06
CA GLY A 76 0.18 5.42 -3.86
C GLY A 76 -0.04 5.02 -2.41
N VAL A 77 0.91 4.30 -1.80
CA VAL A 77 0.86 3.90 -0.39
C VAL A 77 0.88 5.13 0.53
N ALA A 78 1.68 6.16 0.20
CA ALA A 78 1.69 7.44 0.91
C ALA A 78 0.31 8.12 0.88
N THR A 79 -0.36 8.10 -0.26
CA THR A 79 -1.71 8.67 -0.41
C THR A 79 -2.76 7.87 0.37
N GLN A 80 -2.67 6.53 0.41
CA GLN A 80 -3.53 5.69 1.24
C GLN A 80 -3.35 5.98 2.74
N TYR A 81 -2.11 6.20 3.20
CA TYR A 81 -1.83 6.63 4.56
C TYR A 81 -2.55 7.94 4.93
N LEU A 82 -2.63 8.92 4.00
CA LEU A 82 -3.41 10.13 4.25
C LEU A 82 -4.90 9.82 4.48
N GLY A 83 -5.45 8.86 3.73
CA GLY A 83 -6.80 8.36 3.95
C GLY A 83 -7.00 7.77 5.36
N ASN A 84 -6.02 6.99 5.85
CA ASN A 84 -6.02 6.44 7.20
C ASN A 84 -6.00 7.55 8.28
N ARG A 85 -5.24 8.64 8.05
CA ARG A 85 -5.24 9.82 8.93
C ARG A 85 -6.58 10.52 8.96
N ILE A 86 -7.18 10.78 7.78
CA ILE A 86 -8.49 11.43 7.67
C ILE A 86 -9.58 10.56 8.34
N PHE A 87 -9.52 9.24 8.18
CA PHE A 87 -10.44 8.33 8.87
C PHE A 87 -10.41 8.52 10.38
N GLN A 88 -9.24 8.78 10.95
CA GLN A 88 -9.05 9.10 12.38
C GLN A 88 -9.39 10.56 12.77
N GLY A 89 -9.90 11.37 11.86
CA GLY A 89 -10.15 12.78 12.12
C GLY A 89 -8.89 13.65 12.21
N LYS A 90 -7.72 13.12 11.79
CA LYS A 90 -6.47 13.89 11.74
C LYS A 90 -6.38 14.67 10.43
N THR A 91 -5.59 15.76 10.44
CA THR A 91 -5.30 16.52 9.22
C THR A 91 -4.59 15.63 8.18
N PRO A 92 -4.87 15.79 6.88
CA PRO A 92 -4.18 15.05 5.82
C PRO A 92 -2.72 15.48 5.64
N GLU A 93 -2.32 16.57 6.25
CA GLU A 93 -0.96 17.10 6.13
C GLU A 93 0.04 16.17 6.81
N SER A 94 0.97 15.67 6.03
CA SER A 94 2.02 14.76 6.49
C SER A 94 3.25 14.91 5.58
N PRO A 95 4.02 16.00 5.71
CA PRO A 95 5.12 16.32 4.78
C PRO A 95 6.18 15.22 4.67
N TRP A 96 6.43 14.48 5.76
CA TRP A 96 7.48 13.46 5.79
C TRP A 96 7.29 12.35 4.74
N ILE A 97 6.03 12.00 4.40
CA ILE A 97 5.75 10.96 3.40
C ILE A 97 6.15 11.42 1.99
N TRP A 98 5.98 12.70 1.70
CA TRP A 98 6.37 13.27 0.41
C TRP A 98 7.88 13.42 0.29
N TRP A 99 8.54 13.81 1.40
CA TRP A 99 10.01 13.78 1.47
C TRP A 99 10.55 12.36 1.32
N LEU A 100 9.93 11.37 1.97
CA LEU A 100 10.31 9.97 1.81
C LEU A 100 10.11 9.50 0.36
N THR A 101 8.98 9.85 -0.27
CA THR A 101 8.71 9.50 -1.67
C THR A 101 9.73 10.13 -2.61
N ALA A 102 10.04 11.42 -2.44
CA ALA A 102 11.04 12.13 -3.24
C ALA A 102 12.45 11.54 -3.06
N THR A 103 12.85 11.27 -1.82
CA THR A 103 14.13 10.62 -1.51
C THR A 103 14.22 9.24 -2.13
N THR A 104 13.13 8.45 -2.09
CA THR A 104 13.06 7.14 -2.74
C THR A 104 13.26 7.27 -4.25
N ALA A 105 12.59 8.23 -4.90
CA ALA A 105 12.76 8.46 -6.34
C ALA A 105 14.20 8.83 -6.71
N LEU A 106 14.85 9.71 -5.92
CA LEU A 106 16.24 10.10 -6.13
C LEU A 106 17.21 8.93 -5.95
N LEU A 107 17.01 8.11 -4.90
CA LEU A 107 17.84 6.92 -4.67
C LEU A 107 17.63 5.86 -5.76
N LEU A 108 16.40 5.70 -6.26
CA LEU A 108 16.13 4.81 -7.40
C LEU A 108 16.84 5.29 -8.65
N LEU A 109 16.84 6.60 -8.92
CA LEU A 109 17.61 7.19 -10.03
C LEU A 109 19.09 6.89 -9.88
N TYR A 110 19.65 7.13 -8.69
CA TYR A 110 21.06 6.90 -8.40
C TYR A 110 21.44 5.41 -8.61
N PHE A 111 20.68 4.47 -7.98
CA PHE A 111 20.96 3.04 -8.09
C PHE A 111 20.49 2.37 -9.39
N THR A 112 19.89 3.11 -10.30
CA THR A 112 19.55 2.61 -11.64
C THR A 112 20.57 3.06 -12.68
N TYR A 113 21.05 4.30 -12.62
CA TYR A 113 21.84 4.89 -13.68
C TYR A 113 23.30 5.23 -13.28
N LEU A 114 23.53 5.68 -12.03
CA LEU A 114 24.89 6.08 -11.62
C LEU A 114 25.69 4.89 -11.06
N THR A 115 25.07 4.11 -10.17
CA THR A 115 25.68 2.92 -9.57
C THR A 115 24.68 1.76 -9.65
N PRO A 116 24.52 1.09 -10.80
CA PRO A 116 23.52 0.04 -10.97
C PRO A 116 23.64 -1.04 -9.90
N ASN A 117 22.61 -1.13 -9.03
CA ASN A 117 22.61 -2.09 -7.92
C ASN A 117 21.15 -2.52 -7.62
N LEU A 118 20.81 -3.76 -7.97
CA LEU A 118 19.47 -4.30 -7.77
C LEU A 118 19.11 -4.43 -6.29
N SER A 119 20.03 -4.93 -5.45
CA SER A 119 19.79 -5.07 -4.00
C SER A 119 19.47 -3.72 -3.37
N ALA A 120 20.26 -2.68 -3.68
CA ALA A 120 20.03 -1.34 -3.15
C ALA A 120 18.65 -0.79 -3.55
N ARG A 121 18.21 -1.00 -4.80
CA ARG A 121 16.85 -0.62 -5.24
C ARG A 121 15.76 -1.34 -4.45
N ILE A 122 15.92 -2.65 -4.22
CA ILE A 122 14.96 -3.44 -3.42
C ILE A 122 14.92 -2.94 -1.98
N VAL A 123 16.08 -2.67 -1.38
CA VAL A 123 16.18 -2.14 -0.01
C VAL A 123 15.46 -0.79 0.10
N VAL A 124 15.75 0.15 -0.80
CA VAL A 124 15.15 1.49 -0.79
C VAL A 124 13.62 1.44 -0.87
N ILE A 125 13.09 0.67 -1.82
CA ILE A 125 11.63 0.54 -1.99
C ILE A 125 11.00 -0.14 -0.78
N SER A 126 11.59 -1.24 -0.31
CA SER A 126 11.05 -2.02 0.81
C SER A 126 11.06 -1.22 2.10
N ALA A 127 12.13 -0.46 2.37
CA ALA A 127 12.22 0.40 3.54
C ALA A 127 11.19 1.54 3.51
N ALA A 128 10.99 2.16 2.34
CA ALA A 128 10.00 3.22 2.18
C ALA A 128 8.56 2.71 2.41
N ILE A 129 8.19 1.58 1.80
CA ILE A 129 6.87 0.97 1.98
C ILE A 129 6.70 0.52 3.43
N ALA A 130 7.71 -0.15 4.03
CA ALA A 130 7.66 -0.58 5.43
C ALA A 130 7.38 0.60 6.38
N ALA A 131 8.04 1.74 6.20
CA ALA A 131 7.85 2.91 7.03
C ALA A 131 6.43 3.49 6.93
N ILE A 132 5.88 3.58 5.71
CA ILE A 132 4.53 4.14 5.50
C ILE A 132 3.46 3.18 6.01
N ASP A 133 3.59 1.87 5.75
CA ASP A 133 2.62 0.87 6.20
C ASP A 133 2.67 0.67 7.71
N PHE A 134 3.83 0.76 8.33
CA PHE A 134 3.95 0.78 9.78
C PHE A 134 3.26 2.00 10.40
N ALA A 135 3.45 3.18 9.80
CA ALA A 135 2.71 4.37 10.21
C ALA A 135 1.19 4.22 10.01
N SER A 136 0.74 3.58 8.92
CA SER A 136 -0.67 3.25 8.66
C SER A 136 -1.24 2.31 9.73
N ALA A 137 -0.48 1.28 10.09
CA ALA A 137 -0.86 0.35 11.16
C ALA A 137 -1.01 1.06 12.51
N ILE A 138 -0.03 1.88 12.92
CA ILE A 138 -0.09 2.67 14.16
C ILE A 138 -1.31 3.58 14.16
N VAL A 139 -1.56 4.27 13.06
CA VAL A 139 -2.70 5.17 12.92
C VAL A 139 -4.01 4.42 13.15
N LEU A 140 -4.20 3.24 12.56
CA LEU A 140 -5.44 2.47 12.67
C LEU A 140 -5.58 1.72 14.01
N LEU A 141 -4.49 1.15 14.54
CA LEU A 141 -4.52 0.37 15.77
C LEU A 141 -4.71 1.24 17.02
N ASN A 142 -4.11 2.43 17.04
CA ASN A 142 -4.21 3.39 18.15
C ASN A 142 -5.44 4.32 18.04
N SER A 143 -6.40 3.98 17.18
CA SER A 143 -7.61 4.78 17.00
C SER A 143 -8.57 4.62 18.17
N ASN A 144 -9.08 5.76 18.69
CA ASN A 144 -10.20 5.83 19.62
C ASN A 144 -11.56 5.96 18.90
N GLU A 145 -11.56 5.82 17.55
CA GLU A 145 -12.79 5.91 16.76
C GLU A 145 -13.79 4.80 17.15
N GLN A 146 -15.07 5.14 17.10
CA GLN A 146 -16.22 4.30 17.47
C GLN A 146 -16.46 3.11 16.52
N THR A 147 -15.45 2.71 15.75
CA THR A 147 -15.52 1.54 14.87
C THR A 147 -15.19 0.26 15.64
N LYS A 148 -15.85 -0.86 15.30
CA LYS A 148 -15.57 -2.17 15.92
C LYS A 148 -14.07 -2.47 15.94
N ARG A 149 -13.55 -2.78 17.12
CA ARG A 149 -12.13 -3.08 17.36
C ARG A 149 -11.62 -4.18 16.41
N SER A 150 -12.44 -5.19 16.11
CA SER A 150 -12.08 -6.30 15.22
C SER A 150 -11.73 -5.85 13.80
N VAL A 151 -12.51 -4.92 13.23
CA VAL A 151 -12.25 -4.41 11.87
C VAL A 151 -10.96 -3.56 11.83
N ARG A 152 -10.73 -2.74 12.85
CA ARG A 152 -9.48 -1.96 12.97
C ARG A 152 -8.26 -2.85 13.09
N TRP A 153 -8.36 -3.91 13.92
CA TRP A 153 -7.28 -4.89 14.07
C TRP A 153 -7.06 -5.70 12.80
N PHE A 154 -8.10 -6.01 12.03
CA PHE A 154 -7.97 -6.68 10.75
C PHE A 154 -7.19 -5.83 9.75
N VAL A 155 -7.59 -4.57 9.53
CA VAL A 155 -6.92 -3.69 8.54
C VAL A 155 -5.55 -3.23 9.05
N GLY A 156 -5.47 -2.76 10.30
CA GLY A 156 -4.22 -2.33 10.90
C GLY A 156 -3.22 -3.47 11.04
N GLY A 157 -3.69 -4.69 11.35
CA GLY A 157 -2.88 -5.91 11.40
C GLY A 157 -2.35 -6.32 10.02
N ALA A 158 -3.15 -6.17 8.95
CA ALA A 158 -2.71 -6.43 7.59
C ALA A 158 -1.57 -5.47 7.17
N TYR A 159 -1.71 -4.17 7.44
CA TYR A 159 -0.64 -3.20 7.23
C TYR A 159 0.61 -3.53 8.06
N LEU A 160 0.42 -3.89 9.34
CA LEU A 160 1.55 -4.23 10.22
C LEU A 160 2.30 -5.48 9.73
N LEU A 161 1.58 -6.52 9.35
CA LEU A 161 2.17 -7.75 8.82
C LEU A 161 2.99 -7.46 7.56
N TYR A 162 2.43 -6.68 6.64
CA TYR A 162 3.13 -6.32 5.41
C TYR A 162 4.33 -5.41 5.68
N ALA A 163 4.22 -4.44 6.59
CA ALA A 163 5.32 -3.59 7.01
C ALA A 163 6.49 -4.37 7.62
N ILE A 164 6.20 -5.33 8.51
CA ILE A 164 7.22 -6.21 9.10
C ILE A 164 7.90 -7.03 8.01
N PHE A 165 7.13 -7.61 7.11
CA PHE A 165 7.69 -8.38 5.99
C PHE A 165 8.58 -7.51 5.10
N MET A 166 8.16 -6.29 4.74
CA MET A 166 8.95 -5.37 3.93
C MET A 166 10.23 -4.93 4.65
N ALA A 167 10.20 -4.76 5.97
CA ALA A 167 11.40 -4.49 6.75
C ALA A 167 12.38 -5.69 6.72
N ILE A 168 11.89 -6.91 6.91
CA ILE A 168 12.69 -8.15 6.79
C ILE A 168 13.28 -8.26 5.39
N ARG A 169 12.49 -8.00 4.34
CA ARG A 169 12.93 -8.00 2.95
C ARG A 169 14.04 -6.98 2.69
N ALA A 170 13.91 -5.77 3.25
CA ALA A 170 14.96 -4.74 3.14
C ALA A 170 16.25 -5.22 3.80
N ILE A 171 16.19 -5.73 5.04
CA ILE A 171 17.35 -6.23 5.78
C ILE A 171 17.99 -7.42 5.04
N ALA A 172 17.20 -8.39 4.59
CA ALA A 172 17.72 -9.55 3.87
C ALA A 172 18.49 -9.16 2.60
N ASN A 173 17.99 -8.16 1.85
CA ASN A 173 18.65 -7.72 0.63
C ASN A 173 19.92 -6.87 0.87
N LEU A 174 20.23 -6.46 2.10
CA LEU A 174 21.54 -5.90 2.43
C LEU A 174 22.65 -6.96 2.41
N PHE A 175 22.31 -8.24 2.65
CA PHE A 175 23.26 -9.35 2.72
C PHE A 175 23.24 -10.25 1.48
N ILE A 176 22.25 -10.09 0.60
CA ILE A 176 22.12 -10.87 -0.64
C ILE A 176 22.70 -10.06 -1.79
N THR A 177 23.75 -10.57 -2.42
CA THR A 177 24.25 -10.06 -3.70
C THR A 177 23.54 -10.82 -4.82
N PRO A 178 22.68 -10.19 -5.61
CA PRO A 178 22.02 -10.88 -6.71
C PRO A 178 23.05 -11.23 -7.79
N ILE A 179 22.96 -12.46 -8.28
CA ILE A 179 23.79 -12.97 -9.38
C ILE A 179 23.40 -12.24 -10.69
N ASP A 180 22.13 -11.86 -10.83
CA ASP A 180 21.60 -11.15 -11.99
C ASP A 180 21.02 -9.78 -11.57
N GLN A 181 21.27 -8.76 -12.38
CA GLN A 181 20.73 -7.42 -12.19
C GLN A 181 19.26 -7.29 -12.66
N ASN A 182 18.72 -8.36 -13.27
CA ASN A 182 17.34 -8.39 -13.70
C ASN A 182 16.42 -8.95 -12.61
N PHE A 183 15.58 -8.07 -12.04
CA PHE A 183 14.61 -8.43 -10.99
C PHE A 183 13.67 -9.58 -11.41
N MET A 184 13.28 -9.65 -12.69
CA MET A 184 12.38 -10.71 -13.19
C MET A 184 13.06 -12.07 -13.34
N ALA A 185 14.39 -12.12 -13.39
CA ALA A 185 15.17 -13.34 -13.41
C ALA A 185 15.57 -13.79 -11.99
N THR A 186 15.38 -12.95 -10.97
CA THR A 186 15.74 -13.24 -9.58
C THR A 186 14.69 -14.15 -8.96
N THR A 187 14.90 -15.46 -9.02
CA THR A 187 14.05 -16.46 -8.36
C THR A 187 14.44 -16.57 -6.88
N GLY A 188 13.65 -15.98 -6.01
CA GLY A 188 13.89 -16.07 -4.56
C GLY A 188 12.59 -16.09 -3.77
N ALA A 189 12.50 -16.96 -2.75
CA ALA A 189 11.31 -17.09 -1.90
C ALA A 189 10.84 -15.74 -1.31
N ILE A 190 11.78 -14.87 -0.95
CA ILE A 190 11.48 -13.54 -0.40
C ILE A 190 10.79 -12.63 -1.43
N GLN A 191 11.20 -12.71 -2.70
CA GLN A 191 10.60 -11.91 -3.77
C GLN A 191 9.19 -12.43 -4.11
N THR A 192 9.05 -13.75 -4.19
CA THR A 192 7.76 -14.43 -4.38
C THR A 192 6.77 -14.07 -3.26
N LEU A 193 7.20 -14.15 -2.00
CA LEU A 193 6.38 -13.80 -0.84
C LEU A 193 5.95 -12.32 -0.85
N ALA A 194 6.78 -11.41 -1.39
CA ALA A 194 6.41 -10.00 -1.50
C ALA A 194 5.16 -9.80 -2.37
N PHE A 195 5.08 -10.47 -3.51
CA PHE A 195 3.91 -10.40 -4.37
C PHE A 195 2.69 -11.08 -3.73
N VAL A 196 2.85 -12.25 -3.14
CA VAL A 196 1.75 -12.98 -2.48
C VAL A 196 1.16 -12.17 -1.33
N LEU A 197 2.02 -11.58 -0.48
CA LEU A 197 1.56 -10.75 0.64
C LEU A 197 0.94 -9.43 0.16
N GLN A 198 1.43 -8.86 -0.96
CA GLN A 198 0.80 -7.69 -1.57
C GLN A 198 -0.63 -8.00 -2.03
N ILE A 199 -0.84 -9.14 -2.71
CA ILE A 199 -2.17 -9.58 -3.10
C ILE A 199 -3.07 -9.75 -1.86
N GLY A 200 -2.55 -10.38 -0.80
CA GLY A 200 -3.26 -10.52 0.47
C GLY A 200 -3.64 -9.17 1.09
N LEU A 201 -2.73 -8.19 1.07
CA LEU A 201 -2.98 -6.83 1.52
C LEU A 201 -4.07 -6.16 0.68
N ASP A 202 -4.01 -6.26 -0.65
CA ASP A 202 -5.03 -5.68 -1.55
C ASP A 202 -6.43 -6.21 -1.21
N PHE A 203 -6.58 -7.52 -0.96
CA PHE A 203 -7.85 -8.12 -0.52
C PHE A 203 -8.27 -7.63 0.87
N ALA A 204 -7.33 -7.55 1.82
CA ALA A 204 -7.62 -7.06 3.16
C ALA A 204 -8.10 -5.60 3.12
N LEU A 205 -7.53 -4.76 2.25
CA LEU A 205 -7.93 -3.38 2.07
C LEU A 205 -9.27 -3.25 1.34
N ALA A 206 -9.49 -4.07 0.30
CA ALA A 206 -10.74 -4.07 -0.45
C ALA A 206 -11.97 -4.37 0.43
N LEU A 207 -11.83 -5.27 1.39
CA LEU A 207 -12.87 -5.62 2.36
C LEU A 207 -12.86 -4.68 3.58
N GLY A 208 -11.69 -4.41 4.11
CA GLY A 208 -11.52 -3.76 5.40
C GLY A 208 -11.81 -2.25 5.39
N LEU A 209 -11.36 -1.52 4.37
CA LEU A 209 -11.56 -0.07 4.32
C LEU A 209 -13.04 0.33 4.23
N PRO A 210 -13.88 -0.31 3.40
CA PRO A 210 -15.32 -0.06 3.44
C PRO A 210 -15.96 -0.43 4.77
N LEU A 211 -15.56 -1.54 5.39
CA LEU A 211 -16.08 -1.98 6.69
C LEU A 211 -15.74 -1.01 7.82
N LEU A 212 -14.55 -0.37 7.78
CA LEU A 212 -14.18 0.69 8.73
C LEU A 212 -15.18 1.84 8.69
N VAL A 213 -15.50 2.33 7.50
CA VAL A 213 -16.42 3.46 7.34
C VAL A 213 -17.85 3.07 7.68
N LEU A 214 -18.31 1.89 7.22
CA LEU A 214 -19.64 1.39 7.54
C LEU A 214 -19.83 1.25 9.06
N GLY A 215 -18.82 0.72 9.76
CA GLY A 215 -18.85 0.61 11.23
C GLY A 215 -18.96 1.96 11.91
N LYS A 216 -18.22 2.98 11.44
CA LYS A 216 -18.29 4.36 11.97
C LYS A 216 -19.65 4.99 11.73
N THR A 217 -20.18 4.89 10.51
CA THR A 217 -21.50 5.46 10.15
C THR A 217 -22.62 4.80 10.95
N ASN A 218 -22.58 3.48 11.11
CA ASN A 218 -23.61 2.75 11.88
C ASN A 218 -23.61 3.18 13.36
N GLN A 219 -22.45 3.35 13.96
CA GLN A 219 -22.33 3.81 15.34
C GLN A 219 -22.90 5.24 15.50
N GLN A 220 -22.58 6.14 14.55
CA GLN A 220 -23.12 7.50 14.57
C GLN A 220 -24.65 7.54 14.47
N LEU A 221 -25.26 6.62 13.70
CA LEU A 221 -26.71 6.48 13.63
C LEU A 221 -27.31 6.03 14.95
N ILE A 222 -26.73 5.01 15.60
CA ILE A 222 -27.18 4.52 16.92
C ILE A 222 -27.10 5.65 17.96
N ASP A 223 -25.98 6.37 18.01
CA ASP A 223 -25.79 7.47 18.98
C ASP A 223 -26.78 8.61 18.72
N SER A 224 -27.11 8.90 17.47
CA SER A 224 -28.11 9.92 17.12
C SER A 224 -29.52 9.49 17.53
N GLU A 225 -29.90 8.23 17.29
CA GLU A 225 -31.20 7.69 17.69
C GLU A 225 -31.36 7.71 19.21
N GLN A 226 -30.33 7.34 19.96
CA GLN A 226 -30.38 7.41 21.44
C GLN A 226 -30.58 8.82 21.95
N ARG A 227 -29.91 9.83 21.35
CA ARG A 227 -30.11 11.25 21.70
C ARG A 227 -31.54 11.70 21.43
N TYR A 228 -32.14 11.30 20.32
CA TYR A 228 -33.53 11.63 20.02
C TYR A 228 -34.50 11.03 21.05
N ARG A 229 -34.29 9.78 21.47
CA ARG A 229 -35.12 9.11 22.48
C ARG A 229 -35.02 9.74 23.87
N THR A 230 -33.89 10.40 24.20
CA THR A 230 -33.73 11.08 25.51
C THR A 230 -34.29 12.50 25.53
N LEU A 231 -34.66 13.04 24.38
CA LEU A 231 -35.27 14.39 24.28
C LEU A 231 -36.81 14.38 24.23
N ILE A 232 -37.42 13.19 24.10
CA ILE A 232 -38.86 12.94 24.14
C ILE A 232 -39.23 12.32 25.49
#